data_ea2e224308bdfac91e5bfa3ba8f0dafb
#
_entry.id   ea2e224308bdfac91e5bfa3ba8f0dafb
#
_cell.length_a   1.000
_cell.length_b   1.000
_cell.length_c   1.000
_cell.angle_alpha   90.00
_cell.angle_beta   90.00
_cell.angle_gamma   90.00
#
_symmetry.space_group_name_H-M   'P 1'
#
loop_
_entity.id
_entity.type
_entity.pdbx_description
1 polymer ?
#
loop_
_entity_poly.entity_id
_entity_poly.type
_entity_poly.pdbx_seq_one_letter_code
_entity_poly.pdbx_strand_id
1 'polypeptide(L)'
;EICACLVGSEMCIRDSSKYSYLLARACQYRRFKEFEDKHLPLTEKIYGNQKQLVSLEQEFDAFVCGSDQIWSPLLYDPVYYFNFLSKGCNIRTVAYAPSIGIGNALLMRKEQIALMQNIDYISCREEQGAQIIGDITGREVPVVLDPTLMVRPADWEKLVNPVSQFENESYILCYFLGSNVHQSYVDRLRKELCCKIVNIQMFNRLNGTNADYQVSDIGPSEFLGLIRKAKWVCTDSFHAIIFSYIFQRRISVFERFKSTDTQSQNSRIYTLLNILDMEKVLVRNDSVCNMPERVEHLGSCTALEKWKDLSLEFIRKALK
;
A
#
# COMPACT_ATOMS: atom_id res chain seq x y z
N GLU A 1 -1.22 -11.85 22.71
CA GLU A 1 0.11 -12.49 22.85
C GLU A 1 1.25 -11.49 23.08
N ILE A 2 1.22 -10.29 22.47
CA ILE A 2 2.27 -9.27 22.69
C ILE A 2 2.22 -8.67 24.11
N CYS A 3 1.05 -8.54 24.71
CA CYS A 3 0.91 -8.10 26.11
C CYS A 3 1.40 -9.14 27.11
N ALA A 4 1.26 -10.44 26.83
CA ALA A 4 1.73 -11.51 27.72
C ALA A 4 3.27 -11.59 27.79
N CYS A 5 3.98 -11.24 26.71
CA CYS A 5 5.45 -11.18 26.71
C CYS A 5 6.04 -9.99 27.52
N LEU A 6 5.21 -8.98 27.84
CA LEU A 6 5.67 -7.81 28.62
C LEU A 6 5.58 -8.02 30.14
N VAL A 7 4.85 -9.04 30.61
CA VAL A 7 4.53 -9.23 32.03
C VAL A 7 5.37 -10.36 32.69
N GLY A 8 6.08 -11.19 31.93
CA GLY A 8 6.67 -12.44 32.45
C GLY A 8 8.18 -12.60 32.38
N SER A 9 8.95 -11.64 31.93
CA SER A 9 10.41 -11.71 31.99
C SER A 9 10.99 -10.46 32.61
N GLU A 10 11.89 -10.65 33.56
CA GLU A 10 12.79 -9.60 34.06
C GLU A 10 13.64 -9.06 32.88
N MET A 11 13.03 -8.25 32.05
CA MET A 11 13.73 -7.57 30.98
C MET A 11 14.51 -6.43 31.60
N CYS A 12 15.82 -6.63 31.71
CA CYS A 12 16.78 -5.64 32.14
C CYS A 12 16.52 -4.31 31.43
N ILE A 13 16.11 -3.31 32.18
CA ILE A 13 15.80 -1.92 31.78
C ILE A 13 17.08 -1.17 31.29
N ARG A 14 18.10 -1.87 30.83
CA ARG A 14 19.37 -1.30 30.39
C ARG A 14 19.40 -0.82 28.93
N ASP A 15 18.36 -1.10 28.15
CA ASP A 15 18.29 -0.65 26.75
C ASP A 15 17.02 0.17 26.49
N SER A 16 17.10 1.46 26.82
CA SER A 16 16.01 2.42 26.64
C SER A 16 15.50 2.47 25.19
N SER A 17 16.34 2.12 24.22
CA SER A 17 16.00 2.10 22.80
C SER A 17 15.06 0.94 22.45
N LYS A 18 15.30 -0.25 23.01
CA LYS A 18 14.42 -1.41 22.82
C LYS A 18 13.06 -1.21 23.48
N TYR A 19 13.03 -0.58 24.64
CA TYR A 19 11.79 -0.32 25.35
C TYR A 19 10.92 0.70 24.61
N SER A 20 11.50 1.81 24.15
CA SER A 20 10.79 2.81 23.35
C SER A 20 10.27 2.23 22.04
N TYR A 21 11.03 1.36 21.38
CA TYR A 21 10.61 0.62 20.18
C TYR A 21 9.39 -0.28 20.44
N LEU A 22 9.40 -1.05 21.53
CA LEU A 22 8.29 -1.94 21.88
C LEU A 22 7.01 -1.16 22.21
N LEU A 23 7.15 -0.03 22.93
CA LEU A 23 6.02 0.85 23.21
C LEU A 23 5.44 1.47 21.94
N ALA A 24 6.27 1.98 21.05
CA ALA A 24 5.82 2.54 19.78
C ALA A 24 5.07 1.48 18.94
N ARG A 25 5.59 0.26 18.90
CA ARG A 25 4.93 -0.86 18.21
C ARG A 25 3.59 -1.25 18.84
N ALA A 26 3.50 -1.25 20.16
CA ALA A 26 2.26 -1.52 20.87
C ALA A 26 1.21 -0.43 20.60
N CYS A 27 1.63 0.85 20.62
CA CYS A 27 0.77 1.98 20.28
C CYS A 27 0.30 1.89 18.82
N GLN A 28 1.19 1.57 17.88
CA GLN A 28 0.84 1.38 16.47
C GLN A 28 -0.19 0.26 16.31
N TYR A 29 0.05 -0.93 16.92
CA TYR A 29 -0.88 -2.05 16.87
C TYR A 29 -2.28 -1.67 17.39
N ARG A 30 -2.34 -0.97 18.53
CA ARG A 30 -3.61 -0.49 19.09
C ARG A 30 -4.34 0.44 18.11
N ARG A 31 -3.66 1.41 17.49
CA ARG A 31 -4.26 2.33 16.51
C ARG A 31 -4.77 1.62 15.25
N PHE A 32 -4.04 0.60 14.78
CA PHE A 32 -4.51 -0.24 13.68
C PHE A 32 -5.76 -1.01 14.09
N LYS A 33 -5.76 -1.62 15.28
CA LYS A 33 -6.92 -2.37 15.79
C LYS A 33 -8.14 -1.47 15.99
N GLU A 34 -7.97 -0.30 16.57
CA GLU A 34 -9.04 0.70 16.71
C GLU A 34 -9.61 1.12 15.34
N PHE A 35 -8.73 1.28 14.33
CA PHE A 35 -9.17 1.61 12.98
C PHE A 35 -9.97 0.46 12.34
N GLU A 36 -9.48 -0.78 12.46
CA GLU A 36 -10.17 -1.97 11.97
C GLU A 36 -11.56 -2.11 12.61
N ASP A 37 -11.64 -2.09 13.93
CA ASP A 37 -12.88 -2.26 14.68
C ASP A 37 -13.92 -1.18 14.36
N LYS A 38 -13.47 0.03 14.03
CA LYS A 38 -14.35 1.15 13.74
C LYS A 38 -14.81 1.23 12.29
N HIS A 39 -13.98 0.80 11.36
CA HIS A 39 -14.16 1.12 9.94
C HIS A 39 -14.30 -0.10 9.02
N LEU A 40 -13.92 -1.30 9.47
CA LEU A 40 -14.01 -2.51 8.67
C LEU A 40 -15.19 -3.37 9.11
N PRO A 41 -16.06 -3.80 8.18
CA PRO A 41 -17.15 -4.72 8.47
C PRO A 41 -16.62 -6.15 8.60
N LEU A 42 -16.00 -6.45 9.73
CA LEU A 42 -15.45 -7.78 10.01
C LEU A 42 -16.56 -8.75 10.39
N THR A 43 -16.36 -10.05 10.08
CA THR A 43 -17.22 -11.11 10.57
C THR A 43 -17.11 -11.23 12.10
N GLU A 44 -18.22 -11.49 12.79
CA GLU A 44 -18.21 -11.71 14.25
C GLU A 44 -17.36 -12.94 14.62
N LYS A 45 -17.42 -13.97 13.78
CA LYS A 45 -16.67 -15.22 13.97
C LYS A 45 -15.24 -15.08 13.50
N ILE A 46 -14.30 -15.50 14.34
CA ILE A 46 -12.88 -15.62 14.00
C ILE A 46 -12.63 -17.03 13.44
N TYR A 47 -12.02 -17.09 12.27
CA TYR A 47 -11.68 -18.34 11.59
C TYR A 47 -10.19 -18.65 11.83
N GLY A 48 -9.90 -19.72 12.61
CA GLY A 48 -8.56 -20.09 12.99
C GLY A 48 -7.78 -20.88 11.93
N ASN A 49 -8.47 -21.39 10.90
CA ASN A 49 -7.87 -22.13 9.79
C ASN A 49 -8.79 -22.17 8.56
N GLN A 50 -8.23 -22.53 7.42
CA GLN A 50 -8.94 -22.56 6.13
C GLN A 50 -10.16 -23.49 6.12
N LYS A 51 -10.14 -24.63 6.83
CA LYS A 51 -11.25 -25.57 6.87
C LYS A 51 -12.52 -24.95 7.46
N GLN A 52 -12.37 -23.99 8.36
CA GLN A 52 -13.51 -23.29 8.96
C GLN A 52 -14.14 -22.29 7.98
N LEU A 53 -13.39 -21.80 6.97
CA LEU A 53 -13.90 -20.86 5.96
C LEU A 53 -14.93 -21.50 5.03
N VAL A 54 -14.93 -22.83 4.88
CA VAL A 54 -15.95 -23.55 4.07
C VAL A 54 -17.37 -23.22 4.50
N SER A 55 -17.62 -22.95 5.80
CA SER A 55 -18.95 -22.58 6.28
C SER A 55 -19.49 -21.30 5.63
N LEU A 56 -18.62 -20.41 5.16
CA LEU A 56 -19.01 -19.17 4.48
C LEU A 56 -19.69 -19.41 3.12
N GLU A 57 -19.55 -20.60 2.53
CA GLU A 57 -20.25 -20.97 1.29
C GLU A 57 -21.79 -20.91 1.44
N GLN A 58 -22.30 -20.99 2.68
CA GLN A 58 -23.73 -20.92 2.95
C GLN A 58 -24.20 -19.47 3.23
N GLU A 59 -23.28 -18.54 3.36
CA GLU A 59 -23.55 -17.17 3.78
C GLU A 59 -23.39 -16.14 2.66
N PHE A 60 -22.59 -16.48 1.62
CA PHE A 60 -22.21 -15.53 0.56
C PHE A 60 -22.37 -16.13 -0.83
N ASP A 61 -22.82 -15.30 -1.77
CA ASP A 61 -22.95 -15.65 -3.20
C ASP A 61 -21.66 -15.43 -4.00
N ALA A 62 -20.72 -14.65 -3.45
CA ALA A 62 -19.45 -14.35 -4.09
C ALA A 62 -18.34 -14.07 -3.07
N PHE A 63 -17.13 -14.43 -3.42
CA PHE A 63 -15.92 -14.04 -2.68
C PHE A 63 -15.04 -13.14 -3.53
N VAL A 64 -14.56 -12.06 -2.93
CA VAL A 64 -13.65 -11.11 -3.56
C VAL A 64 -12.34 -11.07 -2.78
N CYS A 65 -11.21 -11.30 -3.42
CA CYS A 65 -9.89 -11.06 -2.85
C CYS A 65 -9.23 -9.83 -3.50
N GLY A 66 -8.41 -9.16 -2.75
CA GLY A 66 -7.66 -7.97 -3.20
C GLY A 66 -8.01 -6.74 -2.36
N SER A 67 -7.35 -5.67 -2.54
CA SER A 67 -6.22 -5.39 -3.45
C SER A 67 -4.88 -5.83 -2.81
N ASP A 68 -3.84 -5.01 -3.03
CA ASP A 68 -2.48 -5.13 -2.51
C ASP A 68 -1.72 -6.40 -2.99
N GLN A 69 -0.53 -6.62 -2.43
CA GLN A 69 0.44 -7.66 -2.86
C GLN A 69 0.07 -9.08 -2.38
N ILE A 70 -1.22 -9.38 -2.29
CA ILE A 70 -1.70 -10.69 -1.82
C ILE A 70 -1.30 -11.86 -2.74
N TRP A 71 -0.91 -11.56 -3.99
CA TRP A 71 -0.46 -12.56 -4.95
C TRP A 71 1.04 -12.59 -5.16
N SER A 72 1.81 -11.88 -4.32
CA SER A 72 3.26 -11.97 -4.34
C SER A 72 3.72 -13.40 -4.00
N PRO A 73 4.62 -14.02 -4.81
CA PRO A 73 5.18 -15.33 -4.49
C PRO A 73 5.93 -15.39 -3.16
N LEU A 74 6.39 -14.23 -2.67
CA LEU A 74 7.09 -14.09 -1.39
C LEU A 74 6.13 -14.14 -0.19
N LEU A 75 4.85 -13.80 -0.41
CA LEU A 75 3.80 -13.71 0.60
C LEU A 75 2.68 -14.71 0.33
N TYR A 76 3.00 -15.83 -0.29
CA TYR A 76 2.01 -16.82 -0.72
C TYR A 76 1.16 -17.36 0.43
N ASP A 77 -0.15 -17.11 0.32
CA ASP A 77 -1.17 -17.75 1.13
C ASP A 77 -2.29 -18.25 0.21
N PRO A 78 -2.59 -19.54 0.19
CA PRO A 78 -3.60 -20.12 -0.68
C PRO A 78 -5.02 -19.64 -0.42
N VAL A 79 -5.30 -19.05 0.73
CA VAL A 79 -6.63 -18.44 1.04
C VAL A 79 -6.97 -17.34 0.04
N TYR A 80 -6.01 -16.54 -0.39
CA TYR A 80 -6.22 -15.49 -1.39
C TYR A 80 -6.49 -16.00 -2.82
N TYR A 81 -6.50 -17.33 -2.99
CA TYR A 81 -6.88 -18.01 -4.23
C TYR A 81 -8.15 -18.85 -4.04
N PHE A 82 -8.89 -18.62 -2.94
CA PHE A 82 -10.14 -19.31 -2.61
C PHE A 82 -10.01 -20.84 -2.52
N ASN A 83 -8.83 -21.36 -2.15
CA ASN A 83 -8.57 -22.79 -2.08
C ASN A 83 -9.36 -23.51 -0.98
N PHE A 84 -10.06 -22.75 -0.11
CA PHE A 84 -10.95 -23.29 0.91
C PHE A 84 -12.33 -23.68 0.39
N LEU A 85 -12.70 -23.26 -0.83
CA LEU A 85 -13.99 -23.58 -1.43
C LEU A 85 -14.09 -25.04 -1.79
N SER A 86 -15.29 -25.61 -1.60
CA SER A 86 -15.62 -26.99 -1.97
C SER A 86 -15.56 -27.15 -3.49
N LYS A 87 -15.08 -28.31 -3.96
CA LYS A 87 -15.07 -28.62 -5.38
C LYS A 87 -16.50 -28.63 -5.96
N GLY A 88 -16.72 -27.82 -6.99
CA GLY A 88 -18.02 -27.73 -7.65
C GLY A 88 -19.03 -26.84 -6.92
N CYS A 89 -18.60 -26.05 -5.92
CA CYS A 89 -19.47 -25.01 -5.38
C CYS A 89 -19.82 -23.99 -6.47
N ASN A 90 -21.02 -23.42 -6.42
CA ASN A 90 -21.49 -22.44 -7.39
C ASN A 90 -21.31 -20.99 -6.90
N ILE A 91 -20.23 -20.76 -6.15
CA ILE A 91 -19.91 -19.46 -5.59
C ILE A 91 -18.94 -18.75 -6.55
N ARG A 92 -19.25 -17.51 -6.84
CA ARG A 92 -18.44 -16.69 -7.73
C ARG A 92 -17.17 -16.21 -7.06
N THR A 93 -16.04 -16.30 -7.76
CA THR A 93 -14.73 -15.89 -7.23
C THR A 93 -14.15 -14.74 -8.07
N VAL A 94 -13.77 -13.67 -7.39
CA VAL A 94 -13.29 -12.44 -8.02
C VAL A 94 -11.97 -12.00 -7.40
N ALA A 95 -10.93 -11.86 -8.21
CA ALA A 95 -9.69 -11.19 -7.81
C ALA A 95 -9.70 -9.75 -8.32
N TYR A 96 -9.93 -8.81 -7.39
CA TYR A 96 -9.99 -7.38 -7.70
C TYR A 96 -8.67 -6.69 -7.37
N ALA A 97 -7.98 -6.21 -8.39
CA ALA A 97 -6.75 -5.42 -8.26
C ALA A 97 -5.64 -6.06 -7.39
N PRO A 98 -5.47 -7.41 -7.29
CA PRO A 98 -4.28 -7.93 -6.62
C PRO A 98 -3.03 -7.48 -7.34
N SER A 99 -1.93 -7.38 -6.60
CA SER A 99 -0.59 -7.17 -7.14
C SER A 99 0.24 -8.43 -6.96
N ILE A 100 0.96 -8.82 -8.01
CA ILE A 100 1.92 -9.93 -7.93
C ILE A 100 3.29 -9.46 -7.41
N GLY A 101 3.60 -8.16 -7.55
CA GLY A 101 4.80 -7.56 -7.01
C GLY A 101 6.10 -8.21 -7.51
N ILE A 102 6.13 -8.71 -8.75
CA ILE A 102 7.31 -9.29 -9.40
C ILE A 102 7.35 -8.88 -10.88
N GLY A 103 8.53 -8.85 -11.44
CA GLY A 103 8.76 -8.55 -12.86
C GLY A 103 9.02 -9.78 -13.73
N ASN A 104 9.03 -10.99 -13.15
CA ASN A 104 9.38 -12.23 -13.86
C ASN A 104 8.45 -13.37 -13.46
N ALA A 105 7.74 -13.92 -14.45
CA ALA A 105 6.82 -15.06 -14.28
C ALA A 105 7.48 -16.31 -13.69
N LEU A 106 8.79 -16.51 -13.89
CA LEU A 106 9.53 -17.65 -13.35
C LEU A 106 9.59 -17.68 -11.81
N LEU A 107 9.30 -16.56 -11.16
CA LEU A 107 9.21 -16.47 -9.70
C LEU A 107 7.88 -17.00 -9.17
N MET A 108 6.87 -17.21 -10.02
CA MET A 108 5.57 -17.74 -9.61
C MET A 108 5.66 -19.21 -9.23
N ARG A 109 4.98 -19.57 -8.14
CA ARG A 109 4.90 -20.96 -7.69
C ARG A 109 3.91 -21.75 -8.54
N LYS A 110 4.18 -23.02 -8.78
CA LYS A 110 3.27 -23.89 -9.55
C LYS A 110 1.88 -24.00 -8.92
N GLU A 111 1.82 -24.00 -7.59
CA GLU A 111 0.59 -24.02 -6.81
C GLU A 111 -0.25 -22.77 -7.04
N GLN A 112 0.40 -21.58 -7.05
CA GLN A 112 -0.28 -20.31 -7.35
C GLN A 112 -0.89 -20.33 -8.76
N ILE A 113 -0.11 -20.80 -9.75
CA ILE A 113 -0.55 -20.90 -11.14
C ILE A 113 -1.80 -21.80 -11.24
N ALA A 114 -1.76 -22.97 -10.60
CA ALA A 114 -2.88 -23.92 -10.62
C ALA A 114 -4.15 -23.34 -9.98
N LEU A 115 -3.99 -22.58 -8.88
CA LEU A 115 -5.12 -21.97 -8.19
C LEU A 115 -5.73 -20.80 -8.97
N MET A 116 -4.92 -19.99 -9.65
CA MET A 116 -5.40 -18.88 -10.51
C MET A 116 -6.33 -19.36 -11.62
N GLN A 117 -6.11 -20.56 -12.16
CA GLN A 117 -6.94 -21.12 -13.23
C GLN A 117 -8.41 -21.30 -12.82
N ASN A 118 -8.67 -21.46 -11.51
CA ASN A 118 -10.01 -21.74 -10.98
C ASN A 118 -10.78 -20.47 -10.56
N ILE A 119 -10.16 -19.28 -10.68
CA ILE A 119 -10.83 -18.03 -10.32
C ILE A 119 -11.65 -17.54 -11.52
N ASP A 120 -12.92 -17.18 -11.29
CA ASP A 120 -13.85 -16.82 -12.39
C ASP A 120 -13.46 -15.48 -13.03
N TYR A 121 -13.19 -14.48 -12.24
CA TYR A 121 -12.84 -13.12 -12.70
C TYR A 121 -11.53 -12.66 -12.09
N ILE A 122 -10.59 -12.27 -12.95
CA ILE A 122 -9.28 -11.78 -12.55
C ILE A 122 -9.04 -10.40 -13.14
N SER A 123 -8.61 -9.46 -12.32
CA SER A 123 -7.99 -8.20 -12.72
C SER A 123 -6.62 -8.06 -12.05
N CYS A 124 -5.88 -7.01 -12.36
CA CYS A 124 -4.62 -6.68 -11.68
C CYS A 124 -4.51 -5.16 -11.54
N ARG A 125 -3.71 -4.65 -10.58
CA ARG A 125 -3.53 -3.19 -10.46
C ARG A 125 -2.31 -2.63 -11.20
N GLU A 126 -1.46 -3.50 -11.76
CA GLU A 126 -0.30 -3.11 -12.56
C GLU A 126 -0.23 -3.86 -13.89
N GLU A 127 0.24 -3.16 -14.94
CA GLU A 127 0.31 -3.66 -16.31
C GLU A 127 1.17 -4.91 -16.43
N GLN A 128 2.36 -4.90 -15.83
CA GLN A 128 3.28 -6.04 -15.86
C GLN A 128 2.67 -7.27 -15.16
N GLY A 129 1.95 -7.05 -14.06
CA GLY A 129 1.24 -8.12 -13.36
C GLY A 129 0.12 -8.70 -14.20
N ALA A 130 -0.68 -7.84 -14.85
CA ALA A 130 -1.75 -8.26 -15.74
C ALA A 130 -1.22 -9.10 -16.92
N GLN A 131 -0.09 -8.68 -17.53
CA GLN A 131 0.57 -9.42 -18.59
C GLN A 131 1.02 -10.82 -18.12
N ILE A 132 1.73 -10.89 -16.99
CA ILE A 132 2.21 -12.17 -16.43
C ILE A 132 1.04 -13.11 -16.11
N ILE A 133 -0.02 -12.60 -15.48
CA ILE A 133 -1.21 -13.42 -15.16
C ILE A 133 -1.91 -13.87 -16.46
N GLY A 134 -2.00 -12.98 -17.46
CA GLY A 134 -2.56 -13.29 -18.77
C GLY A 134 -1.80 -14.42 -19.47
N ASP A 135 -0.47 -14.34 -19.50
CA ASP A 135 0.40 -15.37 -20.10
C ASP A 135 0.24 -16.73 -19.38
N ILE A 136 0.11 -16.72 -18.07
CA ILE A 136 -0.05 -17.92 -17.24
C ILE A 136 -1.43 -18.55 -17.42
N THR A 137 -2.49 -17.73 -17.45
CA THR A 137 -3.87 -18.20 -17.44
C THR A 137 -4.48 -18.40 -18.83
N GLY A 138 -3.85 -17.82 -19.85
CA GLY A 138 -4.39 -17.76 -21.22
C GLY A 138 -5.61 -16.83 -21.35
N ARG A 139 -5.81 -15.90 -20.38
CA ARG A 139 -6.97 -15.01 -20.32
C ARG A 139 -6.55 -13.56 -20.47
N GLU A 140 -7.45 -12.73 -20.97
CA GLU A 140 -7.29 -11.27 -20.88
C GLU A 140 -7.52 -10.83 -19.43
N VAL A 141 -6.53 -10.11 -18.87
CA VAL A 141 -6.55 -9.61 -17.49
C VAL A 141 -6.55 -8.09 -17.52
N PRO A 142 -7.68 -7.44 -17.24
CA PRO A 142 -7.73 -5.99 -17.24
C PRO A 142 -6.94 -5.39 -16.07
N VAL A 143 -6.31 -4.23 -16.33
CA VAL A 143 -5.78 -3.37 -15.28
C VAL A 143 -6.92 -2.54 -14.71
N VAL A 144 -7.04 -2.52 -13.38
CA VAL A 144 -8.06 -1.75 -12.66
C VAL A 144 -7.43 -0.94 -11.54
N LEU A 145 -8.13 0.08 -11.07
CA LEU A 145 -7.64 0.93 -9.97
C LEU A 145 -7.57 0.17 -8.66
N ASP A 146 -6.56 0.51 -7.87
CA ASP A 146 -6.56 0.18 -6.45
C ASP A 146 -7.82 0.76 -5.78
N PRO A 147 -8.51 0.02 -4.88
CA PRO A 147 -9.73 0.48 -4.21
C PRO A 147 -9.61 1.85 -3.54
N THR A 148 -8.41 2.23 -3.09
CA THR A 148 -8.18 3.53 -2.45
C THR A 148 -8.47 4.71 -3.40
N LEU A 149 -8.30 4.54 -4.71
CA LEU A 149 -8.64 5.55 -5.73
C LEU A 149 -10.13 5.55 -6.10
N MET A 150 -10.88 4.50 -5.75
CA MET A 150 -12.32 4.41 -6.00
C MET A 150 -13.15 5.20 -4.98
N VAL A 151 -12.60 5.45 -3.80
CA VAL A 151 -13.24 6.21 -2.72
C VAL A 151 -13.09 7.71 -2.98
N ARG A 152 -14.14 8.47 -2.73
CA ARG A 152 -14.14 9.93 -2.92
C ARG A 152 -13.17 10.61 -1.93
N PRO A 153 -12.46 11.66 -2.35
CA PRO A 153 -11.56 12.40 -1.46
C PRO A 153 -12.23 12.88 -0.16
N ALA A 154 -13.49 13.34 -0.25
CA ALA A 154 -14.25 13.80 0.91
C ALA A 154 -14.53 12.68 1.95
N ASP A 155 -14.56 11.42 1.53
CA ASP A 155 -14.74 10.29 2.46
C ASP A 155 -13.42 9.94 3.15
N TRP A 156 -12.28 10.07 2.45
CA TRP A 156 -10.97 9.98 3.07
C TRP A 156 -10.72 11.08 4.10
N GLU A 157 -11.19 12.30 3.86
CA GLU A 157 -11.08 13.42 4.83
C GLU A 157 -11.72 13.09 6.17
N LYS A 158 -12.80 12.31 6.19
CA LYS A 158 -13.48 11.89 7.44
C LYS A 158 -12.64 10.93 8.29
N LEU A 159 -11.66 10.27 7.67
CA LEU A 159 -10.77 9.31 8.34
C LEU A 159 -9.46 9.95 8.82
N VAL A 160 -9.22 11.19 8.46
CA VAL A 160 -8.01 11.92 8.85
C VAL A 160 -8.00 12.20 10.34
N ASN A 161 -6.94 11.77 11.02
CA ASN A 161 -6.65 12.19 12.40
C ASN A 161 -5.40 13.09 12.39
N PRO A 162 -5.54 14.40 12.67
CA PRO A 162 -4.40 15.30 12.74
C PRO A 162 -3.42 14.89 13.83
N VAL A 163 -2.13 14.99 13.52
CA VAL A 163 -1.09 14.79 14.54
C VAL A 163 -0.76 16.16 15.14
N SER A 164 -1.29 16.42 16.34
CA SER A 164 -1.26 17.73 17.00
C SER A 164 0.13 18.36 17.08
N GLN A 165 1.16 17.55 17.26
CA GLN A 165 2.56 17.97 17.26
C GLN A 165 2.97 18.76 16.00
N PHE A 166 2.33 18.49 14.86
CA PHE A 166 2.68 19.08 13.56
C PHE A 166 1.63 20.03 13.00
N GLU A 167 0.59 20.38 13.76
CA GLU A 167 -0.47 21.25 13.27
C GLU A 167 0.02 22.63 12.83
N ASN A 168 1.00 23.18 13.54
CA ASN A 168 1.59 24.48 13.28
C ASN A 168 2.95 24.42 12.56
N GLU A 169 3.38 23.23 12.18
CA GLU A 169 4.67 23.02 11.52
C GLU A 169 4.52 22.95 9.99
N SER A 170 5.51 23.52 9.29
CA SER A 170 5.68 23.30 7.85
C SER A 170 6.76 22.24 7.64
N TYR A 171 6.41 21.11 7.04
CA TYR A 171 7.35 20.00 6.95
C TYR A 171 7.32 19.27 5.60
N ILE A 172 8.45 18.61 5.31
CA ILE A 172 8.60 17.61 4.30
C ILE A 172 8.35 16.26 4.99
N LEU A 173 7.39 15.49 4.49
CA LEU A 173 7.15 14.13 4.97
C LEU A 173 8.00 13.14 4.18
N CYS A 174 8.81 12.36 4.86
CA CYS A 174 9.57 11.25 4.29
C CYS A 174 8.94 9.92 4.71
N TYR A 175 8.66 9.07 3.73
CA TYR A 175 8.19 7.70 3.96
C TYR A 175 8.77 6.75 2.94
N PHE A 176 9.85 6.06 3.30
CA PHE A 176 10.59 5.15 2.43
C PHE A 176 10.49 3.71 2.93
N LEU A 177 10.03 2.82 2.05
CA LEU A 177 9.96 1.39 2.27
C LEU A 177 11.21 0.66 1.72
N GLY A 178 11.95 1.31 0.82
CA GLY A 178 13.25 0.86 0.29
C GLY A 178 14.41 1.12 1.26
N SER A 179 15.61 0.62 0.94
CA SER A 179 16.82 0.83 1.75
C SER A 179 17.45 2.21 1.55
N ASN A 180 17.21 2.85 0.41
CA ASN A 180 17.67 4.19 0.11
C ASN A 180 16.66 5.22 0.63
N VAL A 181 17.13 6.18 1.40
CA VAL A 181 16.30 7.27 1.95
C VAL A 181 16.50 8.60 1.22
N HIS A 182 17.27 8.60 0.14
CA HIS A 182 17.49 9.75 -0.73
C HIS A 182 17.87 11.04 0.01
N GLN A 183 18.70 10.91 1.06
CA GLN A 183 19.00 11.98 2.00
C GLN A 183 19.50 13.26 1.33
N SER A 184 20.38 13.14 0.34
CA SER A 184 20.92 14.30 -0.37
C SER A 184 19.85 15.12 -1.11
N TYR A 185 18.84 14.45 -1.65
CA TYR A 185 17.69 15.10 -2.27
C TYR A 185 16.81 15.80 -1.22
N VAL A 186 16.50 15.11 -0.13
CA VAL A 186 15.66 15.63 0.96
C VAL A 186 16.32 16.85 1.62
N ASP A 187 17.64 16.83 1.82
CA ASP A 187 18.39 17.96 2.41
C ASP A 187 18.39 19.21 1.52
N ARG A 188 18.48 19.02 0.19
CA ARG A 188 18.34 20.14 -0.76
C ARG A 188 16.94 20.74 -0.71
N LEU A 189 15.92 19.86 -0.77
CA LEU A 189 14.52 20.26 -0.70
C LEU A 189 14.21 21.01 0.62
N ARG A 190 14.76 20.54 1.74
CA ARG A 190 14.67 21.18 3.05
C ARG A 190 15.21 22.62 3.03
N LYS A 191 16.39 22.83 2.43
CA LYS A 191 17.02 24.16 2.32
C LYS A 191 16.16 25.09 1.48
N GLU A 192 15.63 24.62 0.37
CA GLU A 192 14.82 25.42 -0.55
C GLU A 192 13.46 25.79 0.04
N LEU A 193 12.79 24.86 0.70
CA LEU A 193 11.48 25.08 1.27
C LEU A 193 11.50 25.68 2.68
N CYS A 194 12.67 25.77 3.31
CA CYS A 194 12.84 26.21 4.71
C CYS A 194 11.91 25.45 5.68
N CYS A 195 11.83 24.12 5.52
CA CYS A 195 10.92 23.26 6.27
C CYS A 195 11.66 22.29 7.19
N LYS A 196 10.95 21.77 8.19
CA LYS A 196 11.36 20.61 8.99
C LYS A 196 11.22 19.33 8.16
N ILE A 197 11.91 18.27 8.57
CA ILE A 197 11.73 16.92 8.03
C ILE A 197 11.05 16.06 9.08
N VAL A 198 9.92 15.48 8.73
CA VAL A 198 9.20 14.45 9.49
C VAL A 198 9.37 13.13 8.77
N ASN A 199 9.94 12.13 9.42
CA ASN A 199 10.12 10.80 8.84
C ASN A 199 9.23 9.78 9.54
N ILE A 200 8.44 9.05 8.74
CA ILE A 200 7.72 7.86 9.23
C ILE A 200 8.71 6.70 9.23
N GLN A 201 9.09 6.28 10.42
CA GLN A 201 10.11 5.25 10.61
C GLN A 201 9.51 3.85 10.49
N MET A 202 10.10 3.03 9.63
CA MET A 202 9.77 1.59 9.55
C MET A 202 10.52 0.82 10.64
N PHE A 203 9.80 0.00 11.39
CA PHE A 203 10.34 -0.73 12.56
C PHE A 203 11.52 -1.67 12.26
N ASN A 204 11.70 -2.08 11.02
CA ASN A 204 12.77 -3.01 10.65
C ASN A 204 14.07 -2.31 10.22
N ARG A 205 14.16 -0.96 10.37
CA ARG A 205 15.29 -0.19 9.85
C ARG A 205 15.81 0.80 10.87
N LEU A 206 17.04 0.57 11.30
CA LEU A 206 17.78 1.49 12.16
C LEU A 206 18.27 2.73 11.40
N ASN A 207 18.38 2.66 10.08
CA ASN A 207 18.90 3.73 9.23
C ASN A 207 17.74 4.44 8.53
N GLY A 208 17.16 5.41 9.20
CA GLY A 208 16.16 6.29 8.62
C GLY A 208 16.75 7.55 8.02
N THR A 209 15.91 8.35 7.40
CA THR A 209 16.22 9.73 7.01
C THR A 209 16.73 10.52 8.21
N ASN A 210 17.78 11.35 8.02
CA ASN A 210 18.19 12.34 9.02
C ASN A 210 17.12 13.43 9.09
N ALA A 211 16.16 13.24 10.01
CA ALA A 211 14.97 14.04 10.15
C ALA A 211 14.93 14.78 11.49
N ASP A 212 14.24 15.93 11.51
CA ASP A 212 13.99 16.68 12.76
C ASP A 212 13.06 15.87 13.69
N TYR A 213 12.15 15.09 13.11
CA TYR A 213 11.19 14.25 13.84
C TYR A 213 11.12 12.85 13.25
N GLN A 214 11.27 11.85 14.09
CA GLN A 214 11.06 10.43 13.76
C GLN A 214 9.73 9.99 14.38
N VAL A 215 8.81 9.50 13.54
CA VAL A 215 7.48 9.09 13.97
C VAL A 215 7.29 7.61 13.67
N SER A 216 6.94 6.83 14.67
CA SER A 216 6.84 5.36 14.57
C SER A 216 5.57 4.76 15.17
N ASP A 217 4.80 5.56 15.92
CA ASP A 217 3.63 5.11 16.67
C ASP A 217 2.29 5.49 16.03
N ILE A 218 2.26 5.67 14.71
CA ILE A 218 1.09 6.10 13.95
C ILE A 218 0.25 4.93 13.43
N GLY A 219 -1.06 5.14 13.34
CA GLY A 219 -2.01 4.27 12.66
C GLY A 219 -2.44 4.82 11.30
N PRO A 220 -3.44 4.18 10.66
CA PRO A 220 -3.92 4.60 9.34
C PRO A 220 -4.42 6.04 9.31
N SER A 221 -5.18 6.47 10.31
CA SER A 221 -5.75 7.82 10.38
C SER A 221 -4.70 8.91 10.56
N GLU A 222 -3.67 8.67 11.38
CA GLU A 222 -2.55 9.59 11.56
C GLU A 222 -1.65 9.63 10.32
N PHE A 223 -1.48 8.50 9.63
CA PHE A 223 -0.77 8.45 8.35
C PHE A 223 -1.43 9.38 7.32
N LEU A 224 -2.76 9.32 7.21
CA LEU A 224 -3.53 10.25 6.37
C LEU A 224 -3.32 11.71 6.82
N GLY A 225 -3.36 11.96 8.13
CA GLY A 225 -3.15 13.28 8.71
C GLY A 225 -1.78 13.89 8.37
N LEU A 226 -0.72 13.08 8.47
CA LEU A 226 0.63 13.49 8.13
C LEU A 226 0.77 13.83 6.64
N ILE A 227 0.23 13.00 5.74
CA ILE A 227 0.27 13.30 4.29
C ILE A 227 -0.53 14.56 3.98
N ARG A 228 -1.75 14.64 4.49
CA ARG A 228 -2.65 15.78 4.24
C ARG A 228 -2.05 17.12 4.64
N LYS A 229 -1.29 17.17 5.73
CA LYS A 229 -0.67 18.39 6.26
C LYS A 229 0.69 18.70 5.64
N ALA A 230 1.38 17.73 5.08
CA ALA A 230 2.73 17.89 4.52
C ALA A 230 2.76 19.01 3.46
N LYS A 231 3.79 19.83 3.47
CA LYS A 231 4.09 20.79 2.40
C LYS A 231 4.65 20.07 1.17
N TRP A 232 5.38 18.98 1.40
CA TRP A 232 5.95 18.11 0.37
C TRP A 232 6.06 16.68 0.89
N VAL A 233 5.86 15.70 0.03
CA VAL A 233 6.02 14.26 0.37
C VAL A 233 7.17 13.68 -0.45
N CYS A 234 8.09 12.98 0.19
CA CYS A 234 9.17 12.21 -0.45
C CYS A 234 8.95 10.73 -0.14
N THR A 235 8.73 9.90 -1.16
CA THR A 235 8.33 8.51 -0.92
C THR A 235 8.63 7.56 -2.08
N ASP A 236 8.78 6.27 -1.75
CA ASP A 236 8.76 5.12 -2.66
C ASP A 236 7.55 4.20 -2.41
N SER A 237 6.57 4.69 -1.63
CA SER A 237 5.39 3.93 -1.24
C SER A 237 4.22 4.16 -2.18
N PHE A 238 3.66 3.07 -2.71
CA PHE A 238 2.48 3.08 -3.58
C PHE A 238 1.30 3.85 -2.95
N HIS A 239 0.93 3.53 -1.71
CA HIS A 239 -0.20 4.20 -1.04
C HIS A 239 0.11 5.66 -0.64
N ALA A 240 1.37 5.99 -0.30
CA ALA A 240 1.71 7.38 -0.05
C ALA A 240 1.59 8.24 -1.32
N ILE A 241 1.86 7.68 -2.51
CA ILE A 241 1.62 8.35 -3.79
C ILE A 241 0.12 8.61 -3.97
N ILE A 242 -0.71 7.59 -3.76
CA ILE A 242 -2.18 7.71 -3.88
C ILE A 242 -2.73 8.79 -2.95
N PHE A 243 -2.39 8.75 -1.67
CA PHE A 243 -2.91 9.74 -0.73
C PHE A 243 -2.35 11.14 -0.94
N SER A 244 -1.11 11.27 -1.43
CA SER A 244 -0.59 12.57 -1.87
C SER A 244 -1.40 13.14 -3.03
N TYR A 245 -1.79 12.30 -3.99
CA TYR A 245 -2.69 12.69 -5.08
C TYR A 245 -4.08 13.09 -4.55
N ILE A 246 -4.69 12.26 -3.71
CA ILE A 246 -6.02 12.52 -3.13
C ILE A 246 -6.06 13.85 -2.37
N PHE A 247 -5.05 14.12 -1.54
CA PHE A 247 -4.96 15.35 -0.75
C PHE A 247 -4.26 16.51 -1.48
N GLN A 248 -3.93 16.35 -2.77
CA GLN A 248 -3.29 17.37 -3.59
C GLN A 248 -2.00 17.91 -2.95
N ARG A 249 -1.12 16.97 -2.51
CA ARG A 249 0.17 17.32 -1.93
C ARG A 249 1.28 17.24 -2.95
N ARG A 250 2.21 18.19 -2.91
CA ARG A 250 3.44 18.12 -3.72
C ARG A 250 4.22 16.87 -3.33
N ILE A 251 4.75 16.16 -4.33
CA ILE A 251 5.39 14.88 -4.09
C ILE A 251 6.62 14.71 -4.97
N SER A 252 7.63 14.03 -4.43
CA SER A 252 8.74 13.43 -5.16
C SER A 252 8.68 11.93 -4.94
N VAL A 253 8.57 11.18 -6.03
CA VAL A 253 8.48 9.71 -6.01
C VAL A 253 9.83 9.12 -6.38
N PHE A 254 10.22 8.05 -5.70
CA PHE A 254 11.50 7.38 -5.91
C PHE A 254 11.31 5.92 -6.25
N GLU A 255 12.25 5.36 -6.99
CA GLU A 255 12.32 3.93 -7.24
C GLU A 255 12.80 3.21 -5.98
N ARG A 256 12.06 2.18 -5.56
CA ARG A 256 12.44 1.35 -4.39
C ARG A 256 13.57 0.40 -4.72
N PHE A 257 13.56 -0.15 -5.92
CA PHE A 257 14.49 -1.17 -6.39
C PHE A 257 15.36 -0.60 -7.51
N LYS A 258 16.61 -1.06 -7.61
CA LYS A 258 17.45 -0.74 -8.75
C LYS A 258 16.86 -1.35 -10.03
N SER A 259 17.08 -0.72 -11.17
CA SER A 259 16.61 -1.22 -12.47
C SER A 259 17.17 -2.61 -12.83
N THR A 260 18.32 -2.98 -12.27
CA THR A 260 18.99 -4.28 -12.44
C THR A 260 18.47 -5.37 -11.50
N ASP A 261 17.59 -5.03 -10.56
CA ASP A 261 17.05 -5.98 -9.60
C ASP A 261 15.97 -6.84 -10.26
N THR A 262 16.20 -8.14 -10.33
CA THR A 262 15.26 -9.11 -10.91
C THR A 262 13.96 -9.25 -10.09
N GLN A 263 13.99 -8.83 -8.84
CA GLN A 263 12.82 -8.79 -7.94
C GLN A 263 12.19 -7.37 -7.88
N SER A 264 12.54 -6.50 -8.82
CA SER A 264 12.01 -5.15 -8.86
C SER A 264 10.48 -5.15 -8.91
N GLN A 265 9.90 -4.34 -8.07
CA GLN A 265 8.46 -4.10 -7.98
C GLN A 265 8.09 -2.67 -8.41
N ASN A 266 8.99 -1.98 -9.11
CA ASN A 266 8.79 -0.60 -9.51
C ASN A 266 7.69 -0.44 -10.58
N SER A 267 7.38 -1.50 -11.34
CA SER A 267 6.34 -1.50 -12.38
C SER A 267 4.99 -0.97 -11.88
N ARG A 268 4.61 -1.33 -10.63
CA ARG A 268 3.36 -0.83 -10.03
C ARG A 268 3.38 0.68 -9.77
N ILE A 269 4.55 1.26 -9.48
CA ILE A 269 4.71 2.71 -9.34
C ILE A 269 4.58 3.36 -10.71
N TYR A 270 5.21 2.79 -11.74
CA TYR A 270 5.12 3.33 -13.11
C TYR A 270 3.69 3.29 -13.64
N THR A 271 2.98 2.16 -13.49
CA THR A 271 1.57 2.05 -13.87
C THR A 271 0.71 3.09 -13.13
N LEU A 272 0.92 3.25 -11.82
CA LEU A 272 0.18 4.24 -11.03
C LEU A 272 0.44 5.66 -11.51
N LEU A 273 1.69 6.04 -11.71
CA LEU A 273 2.05 7.37 -12.18
C LEU A 273 1.48 7.67 -13.57
N ASN A 274 1.50 6.68 -14.47
CA ASN A 274 0.89 6.79 -15.80
C ASN A 274 -0.64 6.99 -15.70
N ILE A 275 -1.33 6.18 -14.89
CA ILE A 275 -2.78 6.31 -14.65
C ILE A 275 -3.15 7.71 -14.12
N LEU A 276 -2.31 8.27 -13.24
CA LEU A 276 -2.54 9.57 -12.60
C LEU A 276 -1.98 10.76 -13.39
N ASP A 277 -1.33 10.55 -14.54
CA ASP A 277 -0.62 11.58 -15.31
C ASP A 277 0.43 12.33 -14.46
N MET A 278 1.23 11.55 -13.72
CA MET A 278 2.18 12.04 -12.72
C MET A 278 3.63 11.58 -12.95
N GLU A 279 4.00 11.14 -14.15
CA GLU A 279 5.35 10.61 -14.43
C GLU A 279 6.46 11.62 -14.13
N LYS A 280 6.16 12.91 -14.23
CA LYS A 280 7.09 14.01 -13.97
C LYS A 280 7.57 14.10 -12.52
N VAL A 281 6.83 13.52 -11.55
CA VAL A 281 7.24 13.52 -10.14
C VAL A 281 8.22 12.41 -9.79
N LEU A 282 8.51 11.51 -10.74
CA LEU A 282 9.49 10.43 -10.55
C LEU A 282 10.92 10.97 -10.62
N VAL A 283 11.62 10.87 -9.51
CA VAL A 283 13.04 11.26 -9.38
C VAL A 283 13.91 10.09 -9.81
N ARG A 284 14.53 10.19 -10.99
CA ARG A 284 15.41 9.15 -11.56
C ARG A 284 16.88 9.31 -11.16
N ASN A 285 17.28 10.51 -10.77
CA ASN A 285 18.64 10.82 -10.37
C ASN A 285 18.67 11.86 -9.24
N ASP A 286 19.11 11.44 -8.07
CA ASP A 286 19.19 12.29 -6.87
C ASP A 286 20.18 13.46 -7.01
N SER A 287 21.15 13.34 -7.92
CA SER A 287 22.18 14.36 -8.13
C SER A 287 21.73 15.52 -9.02
N VAL A 288 20.70 15.28 -9.84
CA VAL A 288 20.12 16.32 -10.72
C VAL A 288 18.89 16.88 -10.02
N CYS A 289 19.05 18.05 -9.43
CA CYS A 289 17.94 18.77 -8.83
C CYS A 289 17.17 19.55 -9.92
N ASN A 290 16.51 18.82 -10.82
CA ASN A 290 15.32 19.40 -11.41
C ASN A 290 14.22 19.18 -10.36
N MET A 291 14.04 20.20 -9.48
CA MET A 291 12.79 20.28 -8.75
C MET A 291 11.68 20.14 -9.78
N PRO A 292 10.77 19.17 -9.64
CA PRO A 292 9.63 19.14 -10.54
C PRO A 292 9.05 20.55 -10.52
N GLU A 293 9.05 21.19 -11.69
CA GLU A 293 8.43 22.51 -11.87
C GLU A 293 7.13 22.45 -11.10
N ARG A 294 6.78 23.52 -10.38
CA ARG A 294 5.57 23.57 -9.56
C ARG A 294 4.46 22.85 -10.30
N VAL A 295 4.25 21.58 -9.96
CA VAL A 295 3.10 20.84 -10.47
C VAL A 295 1.93 21.43 -9.73
N GLU A 296 1.37 22.49 -10.31
CA GLU A 296 0.26 23.26 -9.70
C GLU A 296 -0.98 22.39 -9.56
N HIS A 297 -1.07 21.35 -10.38
CA HIS A 297 -2.12 20.33 -10.29
C HIS A 297 -1.52 18.95 -10.45
N LEU A 298 -1.66 18.09 -9.44
CA LEU A 298 -1.30 16.69 -9.53
C LEU A 298 -2.32 15.97 -10.41
N GLY A 299 -1.90 15.60 -11.62
CA GLY A 299 -2.64 14.73 -12.52
C GLY A 299 -3.93 15.30 -13.14
N SER A 300 -4.42 14.58 -14.13
CA SER A 300 -5.67 14.92 -14.82
C SER A 300 -6.87 14.21 -14.15
N CYS A 301 -7.83 14.97 -13.68
CA CYS A 301 -9.08 14.42 -13.14
C CYS A 301 -9.82 13.55 -14.19
N THR A 302 -9.76 13.93 -15.46
CA THR A 302 -10.44 13.20 -16.56
C THR A 302 -9.83 11.82 -16.81
N ALA A 303 -8.51 11.66 -16.67
CA ALA A 303 -7.85 10.37 -16.82
C ALA A 303 -8.31 9.40 -15.71
N LEU A 304 -8.33 9.86 -14.47
CA LEU A 304 -8.75 9.04 -13.32
C LEU A 304 -10.23 8.62 -13.44
N GLU A 305 -11.13 9.49 -13.89
CA GLU A 305 -12.56 9.12 -14.05
C GLU A 305 -12.75 8.01 -15.07
N LYS A 306 -12.02 8.03 -16.19
CA LYS A 306 -12.03 6.92 -17.16
C LYS A 306 -11.62 5.59 -16.52
N TRP A 307 -10.56 5.60 -15.70
CA TRP A 307 -10.10 4.40 -15.02
C TRP A 307 -11.07 3.92 -13.93
N LYS A 308 -11.79 4.84 -13.27
CA LYS A 308 -12.88 4.50 -12.35
C LYS A 308 -14.01 3.78 -13.07
N ASP A 309 -14.43 4.28 -14.21
CA ASP A 309 -15.49 3.67 -15.01
C ASP A 309 -15.11 2.24 -15.43
N LEU A 310 -13.90 2.03 -15.96
CA LEU A 310 -13.39 0.70 -16.31
C LEU A 310 -13.36 -0.24 -15.10
N SER A 311 -12.93 0.26 -13.95
CA SER A 311 -12.86 -0.54 -12.72
C SER A 311 -14.26 -0.91 -12.20
N LEU A 312 -15.22 0.01 -12.27
CA LEU A 312 -16.62 -0.25 -11.92
C LEU A 312 -17.29 -1.22 -12.90
N GLU A 313 -16.98 -1.12 -14.19
CA GLU A 313 -17.49 -2.06 -15.21
C GLU A 313 -17.01 -3.48 -14.91
N PHE A 314 -15.71 -3.65 -14.59
CA PHE A 314 -15.17 -4.96 -14.17
C PHE A 314 -15.93 -5.53 -12.97
N ILE A 315 -16.09 -4.75 -11.89
CA ILE A 315 -16.81 -5.21 -10.68
C ILE A 315 -18.25 -5.59 -11.02
N ARG A 316 -18.97 -4.73 -11.76
CA ARG A 316 -20.36 -5.02 -12.18
C ARG A 316 -20.49 -6.28 -12.99
N LYS A 317 -19.56 -6.54 -13.92
CA LYS A 317 -19.51 -7.76 -14.71
C LYS A 317 -19.22 -8.98 -13.85
N ALA A 318 -18.28 -8.83 -12.90
CA ALA A 318 -17.85 -9.92 -12.04
C ALA A 318 -18.88 -10.31 -10.98
N LEU A 319 -19.77 -9.41 -10.56
CA LEU A 319 -20.78 -9.65 -9.50
C LEU A 319 -22.21 -9.86 -10.03
N LYS A 320 -22.46 -9.76 -11.34
CA LYS A 320 -23.73 -10.11 -11.97
C LYS A 320 -23.86 -11.62 -12.18
#